data_bde970e5eda8efc821c45e8ef71b1d00
#
_entry.id   bde970e5eda8efc821c45e8ef71b1d00
#
_cell.length_a   1.000
_cell.length_b   1.000
_cell.length_c   1.000
_cell.angle_alpha   90.00
_cell.angle_beta   90.00
_cell.angle_gamma   90.00
#
_symmetry.space_group_name_H-M   'P 1'
#
loop_
_entity.id
_entity.type
_entity.pdbx_description
1 polymer ?
#
loop_
_entity_poly.entity_id
_entity_poly.type
_entity_poly.pdbx_seq_one_letter_code
_entity_poly.pdbx_strand_id
1 'polypeptide(L)'
;YILGGKLDRLIKAFGAYKAGAGKTIINTGTAAYLSLPDDSVDYIFTDPPFGENLPYAELNFIVEAWHGVMTQARLDATVDRAKENRAVQKSLDDYRKLMTDCFREYSRVLKPSRWMTVVFSNTQASVWNGLQIAMQQAGFIVADVSVLDKQQGSFKAVTTTVAVKQDLVISAYKPNDGFEERFQHEAQTEEGVWEFIRTHLKYLPVSKQHGELLQVVPERDSRILFDQMVSYYVRKEEEFD
;
A
#
# COMPACT_ATOMS: atom_id res chain seq x y z
N TYR A 1 24.39 0.25 -26.94
CA TYR A 1 23.45 1.37 -27.00
C TYR A 1 22.61 1.51 -25.70
N ILE A 2 22.01 0.42 -25.23
CA ILE A 2 21.15 0.44 -24.01
C ILE A 2 21.96 0.71 -22.73
N LEU A 3 23.15 0.11 -22.59
CA LEU A 3 24.02 0.27 -21.42
C LEU A 3 24.58 1.69 -21.31
N GLY A 4 24.99 2.31 -22.42
CA GLY A 4 25.45 3.70 -22.41
C GLY A 4 24.39 4.68 -21.91
N GLY A 5 23.16 4.58 -22.43
CA GLY A 5 22.07 5.44 -22.00
C GLY A 5 21.64 5.22 -20.53
N LYS A 6 21.80 3.99 -19.99
CA LYS A 6 21.59 3.73 -18.55
C LYS A 6 22.71 4.34 -17.71
N LEU A 7 23.94 4.23 -18.14
CA LEU A 7 25.10 4.81 -17.45
C LEU A 7 25.01 6.34 -17.38
N ASP A 8 24.64 7.00 -18.48
CA ASP A 8 24.45 8.45 -18.51
C ASP A 8 23.36 8.91 -17.52
N ARG A 9 22.28 8.14 -17.43
CA ARG A 9 21.20 8.41 -16.44
C ARG A 9 21.70 8.23 -15.00
N LEU A 10 22.48 7.19 -14.74
CA LEU A 10 23.09 6.95 -13.43
C LEU A 10 24.06 8.06 -13.03
N ILE A 11 24.90 8.54 -13.96
CA ILE A 11 25.83 9.65 -13.70
C ILE A 11 25.06 10.92 -13.33
N LYS A 12 23.99 11.24 -14.06
CA LYS A 12 23.11 12.39 -13.74
C LYS A 12 22.43 12.23 -12.40
N ALA A 13 21.86 11.05 -12.10
CA ALA A 13 21.23 10.75 -10.82
C ALA A 13 22.22 10.83 -9.65
N PHE A 14 23.46 10.35 -9.85
CA PHE A 14 24.51 10.42 -8.84
C PHE A 14 24.90 11.87 -8.52
N GLY A 15 24.94 12.75 -9.51
CA GLY A 15 25.17 14.18 -9.29
C GLY A 15 24.08 14.81 -8.41
N ALA A 16 22.82 14.49 -8.67
CA ALA A 16 21.68 14.95 -7.87
C ALA A 16 21.71 14.35 -6.43
N TYR A 17 22.03 13.07 -6.31
CA TYR A 17 22.18 12.39 -5.02
C TYR A 17 23.29 13.02 -4.17
N LYS A 18 24.44 13.32 -4.77
CA LYS A 18 25.57 13.94 -4.07
C LYS A 18 25.21 15.31 -3.48
N ALA A 19 24.38 16.09 -4.17
CA ALA A 19 23.86 17.37 -3.67
C ALA A 19 22.91 17.21 -2.47
N GLY A 20 22.23 16.06 -2.36
CA GLY A 20 21.34 15.68 -1.26
C GLY A 20 21.96 14.75 -0.22
N ALA A 21 23.27 14.49 -0.30
CA ALA A 21 23.97 13.58 0.62
C ALA A 21 23.78 14.00 2.09
N GLY A 22 23.44 13.04 2.94
CA GLY A 22 23.14 13.26 4.35
C GLY A 22 21.63 13.48 4.66
N LYS A 23 20.77 13.58 3.64
CA LYS A 23 19.31 13.67 3.79
C LYS A 23 18.59 12.39 3.35
N THR A 24 19.32 11.40 2.88
CA THR A 24 18.77 10.16 2.34
C THR A 24 19.45 8.98 3.01
N ILE A 25 18.63 8.04 3.47
CA ILE A 25 19.08 6.74 3.98
C ILE A 25 18.54 5.67 3.04
N ILE A 26 19.40 4.76 2.60
CA ILE A 26 19.03 3.60 1.80
C ILE A 26 19.33 2.36 2.64
N ASN A 27 18.30 1.54 2.83
CA ASN A 27 18.41 0.28 3.56
C ASN A 27 17.75 -0.85 2.76
N THR A 28 18.25 -2.07 2.96
CA THR A 28 17.67 -3.30 2.41
C THR A 28 17.27 -4.21 3.56
N GLY A 29 15.99 -4.60 3.59
CA GLY A 29 15.44 -5.43 4.65
C GLY A 29 14.01 -5.82 4.37
N THR A 30 13.40 -6.50 5.32
CA THR A 30 11.97 -6.82 5.26
C THR A 30 11.12 -5.62 5.67
N ALA A 31 10.03 -5.38 4.95
CA ALA A 31 9.06 -4.35 5.31
C ALA A 31 8.19 -4.75 6.52
N ALA A 32 8.21 -6.03 6.93
CA ALA A 32 7.54 -6.51 8.13
C ALA A 32 8.33 -6.21 9.43
N TYR A 33 9.53 -5.63 9.32
CA TYR A 33 10.34 -5.19 10.46
C TYR A 33 11.24 -4.04 10.02
N LEU A 34 10.92 -2.84 10.46
CA LEU A 34 11.68 -1.63 10.18
C LEU A 34 12.47 -1.21 11.43
N SER A 35 13.78 -0.98 11.28
CA SER A 35 14.61 -0.48 12.38
C SER A 35 14.39 1.03 12.60
N LEU A 36 13.13 1.44 12.73
CA LEU A 36 12.70 2.81 12.97
C LEU A 36 11.91 2.87 14.28
N PRO A 37 12.00 3.98 15.03
CA PRO A 37 11.16 4.18 16.22
C PRO A 37 9.67 4.26 15.86
N ASP A 38 8.82 3.97 16.85
CA ASP A 38 7.38 4.20 16.74
C ASP A 38 7.11 5.69 16.44
N ASP A 39 6.06 5.96 15.68
CA ASP A 39 5.58 7.31 15.40
C ASP A 39 6.67 8.29 14.93
N SER A 40 7.63 7.80 14.13
CA SER A 40 8.79 8.58 13.66
C SER A 40 8.65 9.08 12.22
N VAL A 41 7.77 8.47 11.42
CA VAL A 41 7.63 8.70 9.99
C VAL A 41 6.42 9.62 9.71
N ASP A 42 6.61 10.64 8.89
CA ASP A 42 5.55 11.59 8.53
C ASP A 42 4.72 11.15 7.32
N TYR A 43 5.27 10.31 6.44
CA TYR A 43 4.58 9.83 5.24
C TYR A 43 5.21 8.55 4.71
N ILE A 44 4.38 7.63 4.25
CA ILE A 44 4.80 6.38 3.61
C ILE A 44 4.29 6.35 2.17
N PHE A 45 5.20 6.07 1.23
CA PHE A 45 4.87 5.69 -0.13
C PHE A 45 5.41 4.28 -0.38
N THR A 46 4.55 3.36 -0.79
CA THR A 46 4.93 1.96 -1.00
C THR A 46 4.34 1.40 -2.28
N ASP A 47 5.13 0.54 -2.94
CA ASP A 47 4.76 -0.24 -4.11
C ASP A 47 5.04 -1.72 -3.76
N PRO A 48 4.08 -2.39 -3.09
CA PRO A 48 4.28 -3.75 -2.62
C PRO A 48 4.18 -4.76 -3.77
N PRO A 49 4.64 -6.01 -3.55
CA PRO A 49 4.41 -7.09 -4.51
C PRO A 49 2.94 -7.26 -4.85
N PHE A 50 2.63 -7.39 -6.15
CA PHE A 50 1.25 -7.44 -6.65
C PHE A 50 0.58 -8.83 -6.58
N GLY A 51 1.11 -9.73 -5.77
CA GLY A 51 0.62 -11.10 -5.65
C GLY A 51 1.19 -12.01 -6.75
N GLU A 52 0.36 -12.51 -7.65
CA GLU A 52 0.76 -13.54 -8.63
C GLU A 52 1.56 -13.04 -9.84
N ASN A 53 1.74 -11.76 -9.99
CA ASN A 53 2.20 -11.20 -11.26
C ASN A 53 3.68 -11.50 -11.57
N LEU A 54 4.54 -11.55 -10.56
CA LEU A 54 5.99 -11.66 -10.72
C LEU A 54 6.63 -12.52 -9.62
N PRO A 55 7.57 -13.41 -9.95
CA PRO A 55 8.38 -14.12 -8.95
C PRO A 55 9.54 -13.20 -8.50
N TYR A 56 9.29 -12.33 -7.54
CA TYR A 56 10.25 -11.30 -7.12
C TYR A 56 11.56 -11.88 -6.61
N ALA A 57 11.51 -12.94 -5.79
CA ALA A 57 12.71 -13.59 -5.27
C ALA A 57 13.61 -14.14 -6.40
N GLU A 58 13.02 -14.69 -7.46
CA GLU A 58 13.78 -15.21 -8.62
C GLU A 58 14.38 -14.06 -9.45
N LEU A 59 13.63 -12.97 -9.61
CA LEU A 59 14.10 -11.80 -10.36
C LEU A 59 15.23 -11.04 -9.63
N ASN A 60 15.14 -10.97 -8.31
CA ASN A 60 16.13 -10.31 -7.47
C ASN A 60 17.46 -11.08 -7.42
N PHE A 61 17.43 -12.40 -7.61
CA PHE A 61 18.59 -13.26 -7.46
C PHE A 61 19.84 -12.78 -8.25
N ILE A 62 19.65 -12.30 -9.49
CA ILE A 62 20.76 -11.81 -10.31
C ILE A 62 21.47 -10.62 -9.67
N VAL A 63 20.71 -9.70 -9.07
CA VAL A 63 21.27 -8.51 -8.40
C VAL A 63 21.81 -8.87 -7.02
N GLU A 64 21.07 -9.67 -6.26
CA GLU A 64 21.42 -10.12 -4.92
C GLU A 64 22.71 -10.95 -4.89
N ALA A 65 22.93 -11.78 -5.92
CA ALA A 65 24.16 -12.55 -6.04
C ALA A 65 25.43 -11.68 -6.06
N TRP A 66 25.37 -10.47 -6.64
CA TRP A 66 26.48 -9.52 -6.62
C TRP A 66 26.68 -8.88 -5.25
N HIS A 67 25.65 -8.79 -4.44
CA HIS A 67 25.69 -8.22 -3.09
C HIS A 67 25.92 -9.27 -2.00
N GLY A 68 25.99 -10.56 -2.36
CA GLY A 68 26.16 -11.66 -1.40
C GLY A 68 24.97 -11.84 -0.47
N VAL A 69 23.77 -11.44 -0.88
CA VAL A 69 22.52 -11.59 -0.14
C VAL A 69 21.54 -12.45 -0.93
N MET A 70 20.51 -12.95 -0.28
CA MET A 70 19.46 -13.75 -0.91
C MET A 70 18.11 -13.54 -0.24
N THR A 71 17.12 -13.15 -1.02
CA THR A 71 15.72 -13.11 -0.57
C THR A 71 15.23 -14.51 -0.26
N GLN A 72 14.67 -14.71 0.93
CA GLN A 72 14.03 -15.97 1.29
C GLN A 72 12.67 -16.05 0.58
N ALA A 73 12.53 -16.94 -0.40
CA ALA A 73 11.30 -17.08 -1.20
C ALA A 73 10.04 -17.30 -0.35
N ARG A 74 10.14 -17.94 0.83
CA ARG A 74 9.03 -18.11 1.77
C ARG A 74 8.52 -16.81 2.38
N LEU A 75 9.36 -15.76 2.46
CA LEU A 75 9.02 -14.44 3.01
C LEU A 75 8.66 -13.43 1.91
N ASP A 76 8.75 -13.82 0.65
CA ASP A 76 8.31 -12.99 -0.46
C ASP A 76 6.77 -12.96 -0.51
N ALA A 77 6.17 -11.77 -0.54
CA ALA A 77 4.72 -11.57 -0.54
C ALA A 77 4.13 -11.84 -1.93
N THR A 78 4.14 -13.08 -2.36
CA THR A 78 3.59 -13.55 -3.63
C THR A 78 2.57 -14.65 -3.40
N VAL A 79 1.67 -14.87 -4.36
CA VAL A 79 0.77 -16.03 -4.42
C VAL A 79 1.32 -16.99 -5.48
N ASP A 80 1.56 -18.23 -5.11
CA ASP A 80 2.03 -19.25 -6.04
C ASP A 80 0.91 -20.25 -6.35
N ARG A 81 0.43 -20.23 -7.59
CA ARG A 81 -0.55 -21.19 -8.11
C ARG A 81 0.08 -22.32 -8.94
N ALA A 82 1.39 -22.34 -9.09
CA ALA A 82 2.05 -23.38 -9.87
C ALA A 82 1.79 -24.72 -9.21
N LYS A 83 1.10 -25.58 -9.94
CA LYS A 83 0.89 -26.97 -9.58
C LYS A 83 2.23 -27.70 -9.56
N GLU A 84 2.48 -28.41 -8.45
CA GLU A 84 3.49 -29.46 -8.29
C GLU A 84 4.97 -29.05 -8.50
N ASN A 85 5.77 -29.24 -7.47
CA ASN A 85 7.23 -29.18 -7.38
C ASN A 85 7.93 -27.88 -6.97
N ARG A 86 7.27 -26.90 -6.39
CA ARG A 86 7.98 -25.84 -5.65
C ARG A 86 7.98 -26.12 -4.15
N ALA A 87 9.14 -25.96 -3.54
CA ALA A 87 9.35 -26.25 -2.10
C ALA A 87 8.52 -25.33 -1.18
N VAL A 88 7.89 -24.29 -1.72
CA VAL A 88 7.07 -23.33 -0.96
C VAL A 88 5.89 -22.91 -1.82
N GLN A 89 4.74 -23.56 -1.61
CA GLN A 89 3.46 -23.08 -2.14
C GLN A 89 2.91 -22.00 -1.21
N LYS A 90 2.53 -20.85 -1.75
CA LYS A 90 1.90 -19.75 -1.00
C LYS A 90 0.48 -19.52 -1.49
N SER A 91 -0.43 -19.55 -0.54
CA SER A 91 -1.84 -19.24 -0.75
C SER A 91 -2.06 -17.72 -0.75
N LEU A 92 -3.26 -17.32 -1.15
CA LEU A 92 -3.72 -15.94 -0.99
C LEU A 92 -3.74 -15.52 0.49
N ASP A 93 -3.99 -16.47 1.39
CA ASP A 93 -3.99 -16.23 2.84
C ASP A 93 -2.59 -15.94 3.37
N ASP A 94 -1.57 -16.67 2.89
CA ASP A 94 -0.17 -16.39 3.22
C ASP A 94 0.27 -15.01 2.72
N TYR A 95 -0.14 -14.64 1.52
CA TYR A 95 0.07 -13.28 0.98
C TYR A 95 -0.57 -12.23 1.89
N ARG A 96 -1.85 -12.42 2.26
CA ARG A 96 -2.58 -11.50 3.12
C ARG A 96 -1.90 -11.35 4.49
N LYS A 97 -1.47 -12.45 5.12
CA LYS A 97 -0.74 -12.42 6.39
C LYS A 97 0.55 -11.62 6.30
N LEU A 98 1.39 -11.90 5.29
CA LEU A 98 2.63 -11.15 5.08
C LEU A 98 2.37 -9.66 4.84
N MET A 99 1.36 -9.32 4.05
CA MET A 99 0.98 -7.91 3.83
C MET A 99 0.45 -7.26 5.10
N THR A 100 -0.34 -7.99 5.91
CA THR A 100 -0.80 -7.50 7.21
C THR A 100 0.36 -7.17 8.14
N ASP A 101 1.38 -8.04 8.20
CA ASP A 101 2.56 -7.81 9.03
C ASP A 101 3.35 -6.57 8.55
N CYS A 102 3.49 -6.40 7.23
CA CYS A 102 4.11 -5.20 6.67
C CYS A 102 3.31 -3.93 7.01
N PHE A 103 2.00 -3.95 6.85
CA PHE A 103 1.17 -2.80 7.16
C PHE A 103 1.08 -2.50 8.66
N ARG A 104 1.12 -3.50 9.53
CA ARG A 104 1.25 -3.28 10.98
C ARG A 104 2.53 -2.54 11.33
N GLU A 105 3.63 -2.94 10.69
CA GLU A 105 4.90 -2.27 10.87
C GLU A 105 4.90 -0.84 10.32
N TYR A 106 4.24 -0.61 9.20
CA TYR A 106 4.02 0.74 8.68
C TYR A 106 3.16 1.58 9.63
N SER A 107 2.11 0.99 10.19
CA SER A 107 1.27 1.65 11.19
C SER A 107 2.05 2.01 12.46
N ARG A 108 2.94 1.12 12.92
CA ARG A 108 3.78 1.37 14.09
C ARG A 108 4.70 2.58 13.88
N VAL A 109 5.37 2.66 12.76
CA VAL A 109 6.35 3.74 12.51
C VAL A 109 5.73 5.04 12.02
N LEU A 110 4.54 5.00 11.42
CA LEU A 110 3.84 6.18 10.93
C LEU A 110 3.22 6.96 12.09
N LYS A 111 3.46 8.25 12.15
CA LYS A 111 2.84 9.12 13.16
C LYS A 111 1.32 9.12 13.04
N PRO A 112 0.57 9.26 14.15
CA PRO A 112 -0.86 9.47 14.14
C PRO A 112 -1.27 10.62 13.21
N SER A 113 -2.41 10.52 12.58
CA SER A 113 -2.94 11.51 11.64
C SER A 113 -2.09 11.70 10.37
N ARG A 114 -1.22 10.76 10.05
CA ARG A 114 -0.38 10.78 8.84
C ARG A 114 -0.85 9.78 7.79
N TRP A 115 -0.33 9.95 6.59
CA TRP A 115 -0.82 9.29 5.39
C TRP A 115 0.14 8.25 4.86
N MET A 116 -0.44 7.23 4.25
CA MET A 116 0.25 6.24 3.44
C MET A 116 -0.38 6.22 2.05
N THR A 117 0.45 6.14 1.01
CA THR A 117 0.03 5.87 -0.36
C THR A 117 0.57 4.52 -0.79
N VAL A 118 -0.32 3.67 -1.28
CA VAL A 118 0.00 2.34 -1.83
C VAL A 118 -0.30 2.33 -3.31
N VAL A 119 0.69 2.04 -4.14
CA VAL A 119 0.48 1.78 -5.57
C VAL A 119 0.29 0.29 -5.75
N PHE A 120 -0.75 -0.11 -6.47
CA PHE A 120 -1.08 -1.52 -6.62
C PHE A 120 -1.69 -1.83 -7.99
N SER A 121 -1.29 -2.96 -8.59
CA SER A 121 -1.79 -3.40 -9.88
C SER A 121 -2.00 -4.91 -9.90
N ASN A 122 -3.26 -5.33 -9.82
CA ASN A 122 -3.62 -6.73 -10.00
C ASN A 122 -5.01 -6.83 -10.63
N THR A 123 -5.20 -7.78 -11.54
CA THR A 123 -6.48 -8.01 -12.24
C THR A 123 -7.46 -8.85 -11.42
N GLN A 124 -7.01 -9.44 -10.30
CA GLN A 124 -7.82 -10.36 -9.49
C GLN A 124 -8.43 -9.62 -8.31
N ALA A 125 -9.74 -9.60 -8.25
CA ALA A 125 -10.50 -9.00 -7.16
C ALA A 125 -10.14 -9.59 -5.79
N SER A 126 -9.84 -10.90 -5.71
CA SER A 126 -9.47 -11.57 -4.47
C SER A 126 -8.16 -11.07 -3.88
N VAL A 127 -7.15 -10.77 -4.72
CA VAL A 127 -5.86 -10.21 -4.26
C VAL A 127 -6.06 -8.77 -3.81
N TRP A 128 -6.85 -8.00 -4.55
CA TRP A 128 -7.24 -6.65 -4.18
C TRP A 128 -7.95 -6.59 -2.82
N ASN A 129 -8.95 -7.43 -2.63
CA ASN A 129 -9.66 -7.52 -1.36
C ASN A 129 -8.73 -7.94 -0.21
N GLY A 130 -7.82 -8.89 -0.47
CA GLY A 130 -6.81 -9.32 0.50
C GLY A 130 -5.91 -8.17 0.95
N LEU A 131 -5.50 -7.29 0.02
CA LEU A 131 -4.68 -6.12 0.34
C LEU A 131 -5.46 -5.10 1.19
N GLN A 132 -6.72 -4.83 0.84
CA GLN A 132 -7.58 -3.92 1.61
C GLN A 132 -7.80 -4.42 3.04
N ILE A 133 -8.11 -5.71 3.20
CA ILE A 133 -8.26 -6.34 4.50
C ILE A 133 -6.97 -6.20 5.31
N ALA A 134 -5.81 -6.47 4.70
CA ALA A 134 -4.52 -6.35 5.37
C ALA A 134 -4.24 -4.92 5.88
N MET A 135 -4.55 -3.90 5.08
CA MET A 135 -4.41 -2.49 5.48
C MET A 135 -5.30 -2.14 6.69
N GLN A 136 -6.54 -2.63 6.68
CA GLN A 136 -7.51 -2.35 7.74
C GLN A 136 -7.21 -3.11 9.02
N GLN A 137 -6.77 -4.38 8.93
CA GLN A 137 -6.27 -5.15 10.08
C GLN A 137 -5.02 -4.52 10.71
N ALA A 138 -4.29 -3.72 9.96
CA ALA A 138 -3.17 -2.93 10.47
C ALA A 138 -3.58 -1.56 11.04
N GLY A 139 -4.88 -1.24 11.10
CA GLY A 139 -5.40 0.00 11.67
C GLY A 139 -5.45 1.19 10.70
N PHE A 140 -5.25 0.97 9.39
CA PHE A 140 -5.39 2.04 8.40
C PHE A 140 -6.83 2.21 7.94
N ILE A 141 -7.22 3.47 7.72
CA ILE A 141 -8.50 3.82 7.08
C ILE A 141 -8.20 4.23 5.64
N VAL A 142 -8.80 3.51 4.69
CA VAL A 142 -8.70 3.85 3.25
C VAL A 142 -9.61 5.05 2.98
N ALA A 143 -9.03 6.13 2.47
CA ALA A 143 -9.74 7.38 2.21
C ALA A 143 -10.06 7.57 0.72
N ASP A 144 -9.17 7.13 -0.17
CA ASP A 144 -9.33 7.33 -1.62
C ASP A 144 -8.67 6.18 -2.38
N VAL A 145 -9.30 5.78 -3.47
CA VAL A 145 -8.73 4.85 -4.46
C VAL A 145 -8.87 5.50 -5.83
N SER A 146 -7.76 5.98 -6.36
CA SER A 146 -7.70 6.61 -7.67
C SER A 146 -6.92 5.76 -8.67
N VAL A 147 -7.10 6.05 -9.94
CA VAL A 147 -6.46 5.34 -11.03
C VAL A 147 -5.26 6.14 -11.51
N LEU A 148 -4.11 5.49 -11.63
CA LEU A 148 -2.92 6.08 -12.23
C LEU A 148 -3.00 5.92 -13.76
N ASP A 149 -3.22 7.01 -14.47
CA ASP A 149 -3.16 7.02 -15.93
C ASP A 149 -1.71 6.97 -16.40
N LYS A 150 -1.29 5.81 -16.87
CA LYS A 150 0.05 5.62 -17.44
C LYS A 150 0.04 5.96 -18.92
N GLN A 151 0.83 6.95 -19.30
CA GLN A 151 1.07 7.26 -20.73
C GLN A 151 1.77 6.09 -21.46
N GLN A 152 2.51 5.23 -20.74
CA GLN A 152 3.09 3.98 -21.26
C GLN A 152 2.42 2.78 -20.60
N GLY A 153 1.79 1.92 -21.41
CA GLY A 153 1.25 0.64 -20.96
C GLY A 153 2.36 -0.29 -20.42
N SER A 154 2.00 -1.13 -19.46
CA SER A 154 2.87 -2.21 -19.01
C SER A 154 3.13 -3.19 -20.16
N PHE A 155 4.22 -3.99 -20.06
CA PHE A 155 4.52 -5.03 -21.07
C PHE A 155 3.31 -5.96 -21.33
N LYS A 156 2.58 -6.35 -20.27
CA LYS A 156 1.33 -7.13 -20.40
C LYS A 156 0.23 -6.36 -21.13
N ALA A 157 0.10 -5.06 -20.89
CA ALA A 157 -0.91 -4.24 -21.56
C ALA A 157 -0.64 -4.04 -23.05
N VAL A 158 0.63 -4.16 -23.47
CA VAL A 158 1.03 -4.11 -24.88
C VAL A 158 0.86 -5.47 -25.58
N THR A 159 1.04 -6.57 -24.85
CA THR A 159 1.05 -7.94 -25.41
C THR A 159 -0.26 -8.69 -25.23
N THR A 160 -1.20 -8.20 -24.42
CA THR A 160 -2.49 -8.88 -24.14
C THR A 160 -3.65 -7.91 -24.28
N THR A 161 -4.70 -8.36 -24.99
CA THR A 161 -5.92 -7.55 -25.21
C THR A 161 -6.82 -7.41 -23.98
N VAL A 162 -6.61 -8.20 -22.93
CA VAL A 162 -7.47 -8.31 -21.74
C VAL A 162 -6.80 -7.81 -20.46
N ALA A 163 -5.59 -7.22 -20.55
CA ALA A 163 -4.91 -6.72 -19.34
C ALA A 163 -5.52 -5.38 -18.85
N VAL A 164 -5.78 -5.28 -17.56
CA VAL A 164 -6.09 -3.99 -16.94
C VAL A 164 -4.86 -3.10 -17.09
N LYS A 165 -5.05 -1.95 -17.74
CA LYS A 165 -3.97 -1.03 -18.14
C LYS A 165 -3.64 0.00 -17.05
N GLN A 166 -4.38 0.02 -15.96
CA GLN A 166 -4.30 1.08 -14.96
C GLN A 166 -3.84 0.50 -13.64
N ASP A 167 -2.92 1.21 -13.00
CA ASP A 167 -2.55 0.94 -11.62
C ASP A 167 -3.45 1.75 -10.70
N LEU A 168 -3.73 1.22 -9.54
CA LEU A 168 -4.49 1.89 -8.50
C LEU A 168 -3.55 2.61 -7.53
N VAL A 169 -3.94 3.78 -7.13
CA VAL A 169 -3.28 4.57 -6.07
C VAL A 169 -4.24 4.65 -4.91
N ILE A 170 -3.88 4.00 -3.82
CA ILE A 170 -4.67 3.93 -2.60
C ILE A 170 -4.09 4.93 -1.62
N SER A 171 -4.91 5.86 -1.16
CA SER A 171 -4.56 6.78 -0.09
C SER A 171 -5.25 6.35 1.19
N ALA A 172 -4.46 6.06 2.21
CA ALA A 172 -4.94 5.66 3.51
C ALA A 172 -4.27 6.49 4.61
N TYR A 173 -4.88 6.58 5.77
CA TYR A 173 -4.30 7.30 6.89
C TYR A 173 -4.36 6.47 8.18
N LYS A 174 -3.39 6.72 9.09
CA LYS A 174 -3.44 6.23 10.46
C LYS A 174 -4.33 7.18 11.24
N PRO A 175 -5.43 6.72 11.88
CA PRO A 175 -6.25 7.57 12.72
C PRO A 175 -5.44 8.17 13.88
N ASN A 176 -5.96 9.20 14.52
CA ASN A 176 -5.30 9.82 15.68
C ASN A 176 -5.44 8.91 16.91
N ASP A 177 -4.52 9.10 17.86
CA ASP A 177 -4.54 8.42 19.14
C ASP A 177 -5.89 8.62 19.86
N GLY A 178 -6.44 7.54 20.39
CA GLY A 178 -7.73 7.53 21.07
C GLY A 178 -8.96 7.49 20.15
N PHE A 179 -8.81 7.54 18.80
CA PHE A 179 -9.94 7.34 17.91
C PHE A 179 -10.52 5.93 18.08
N GLU A 180 -9.66 4.94 18.12
CA GLU A 180 -10.05 3.54 18.25
C GLU A 180 -10.71 3.24 19.60
N GLU A 181 -10.16 3.80 20.69
CA GLU A 181 -10.74 3.69 22.03
C GLU A 181 -12.10 4.37 22.14
N ARG A 182 -12.23 5.60 21.62
CA ARG A 182 -13.52 6.31 21.57
C ARG A 182 -14.53 5.58 20.69
N PHE A 183 -14.08 5.09 19.54
CA PHE A 183 -14.93 4.35 18.63
C PHE A 183 -15.43 3.04 19.27
N GLN A 184 -14.57 2.28 19.96
CA GLN A 184 -14.97 1.06 20.67
C GLN A 184 -15.96 1.34 21.78
N HIS A 185 -15.78 2.43 22.52
CA HIS A 185 -16.70 2.81 23.60
C HIS A 185 -18.07 3.25 23.09
N GLU A 186 -18.13 3.80 21.88
CA GLU A 186 -19.33 4.38 21.28
C GLU A 186 -19.84 3.59 20.06
N ALA A 187 -19.20 2.46 19.73
CA ALA A 187 -19.42 1.72 18.47
C ALA A 187 -20.89 1.31 18.20
N GLN A 188 -21.69 1.13 19.28
CA GLN A 188 -23.12 0.78 19.17
C GLN A 188 -24.04 2.00 19.33
N THR A 189 -23.49 3.20 19.32
CA THR A 189 -24.26 4.44 19.50
C THR A 189 -24.23 5.31 18.25
N GLU A 190 -25.20 6.23 18.16
CA GLU A 190 -25.23 7.24 17.10
C GLU A 190 -24.01 8.15 17.14
N GLU A 191 -23.46 8.42 18.32
CA GLU A 191 -22.23 9.18 18.54
C GLU A 191 -21.02 8.53 17.85
N GLY A 192 -20.87 7.22 17.93
CA GLY A 192 -19.79 6.49 17.26
C GLY A 192 -19.81 6.66 15.75
N VAL A 193 -21.02 6.61 15.15
CA VAL A 193 -21.21 6.89 13.72
C VAL A 193 -20.74 8.31 13.36
N TRP A 194 -21.15 9.30 14.15
CA TRP A 194 -20.78 10.70 13.91
C TRP A 194 -19.29 10.95 14.14
N GLU A 195 -18.66 10.28 15.10
CA GLU A 195 -17.22 10.38 15.35
C GLU A 195 -16.42 9.84 14.16
N PHE A 196 -16.83 8.69 13.60
CA PHE A 196 -16.22 8.17 12.38
C PHE A 196 -16.33 9.16 11.23
N ILE A 197 -17.55 9.64 10.95
CA ILE A 197 -17.80 10.56 9.83
C ILE A 197 -17.01 11.87 10.00
N ARG A 198 -17.01 12.48 11.17
CA ARG A 198 -16.27 13.71 11.45
C ARG A 198 -14.76 13.52 11.29
N THR A 199 -14.25 12.42 11.83
CA THR A 199 -12.83 12.07 11.71
C THR A 199 -12.45 11.83 10.26
N HIS A 200 -13.22 11.05 9.53
CA HIS A 200 -12.97 10.77 8.12
C HIS A 200 -13.03 12.05 7.26
N LEU A 201 -14.05 12.88 7.44
CA LEU A 201 -14.19 14.15 6.73
C LEU A 201 -13.07 15.14 7.03
N LYS A 202 -12.47 15.09 8.22
CA LYS A 202 -11.33 15.94 8.61
C LYS A 202 -10.08 15.62 7.77
N TYR A 203 -9.91 14.35 7.38
CA TYR A 203 -8.77 13.92 6.58
C TYR A 203 -9.01 14.07 5.07
N LEU A 204 -10.25 14.10 4.61
CA LEU A 204 -10.55 14.28 3.20
C LEU A 204 -10.43 15.76 2.80
N PRO A 205 -9.75 16.09 1.69
CA PRO A 205 -9.73 17.46 1.19
C PRO A 205 -11.16 17.92 0.85
N VAL A 206 -11.44 19.20 1.00
CA VAL A 206 -12.76 19.79 0.66
C VAL A 206 -12.97 19.82 -0.86
N SER A 207 -11.88 20.04 -1.60
CA SER A 207 -11.86 20.05 -3.07
C SER A 207 -10.54 19.52 -3.58
N LYS A 208 -10.54 18.90 -4.75
CA LYS A 208 -9.32 18.54 -5.48
C LYS A 208 -9.14 19.54 -6.62
N GLN A 209 -7.90 19.99 -6.85
CA GLN A 209 -7.59 20.87 -7.98
C GLN A 209 -6.99 20.02 -9.11
N HIS A 210 -7.59 20.10 -10.27
CA HIS A 210 -7.06 19.51 -11.50
C HIS A 210 -6.90 20.60 -12.56
N GLY A 211 -5.67 21.08 -12.75
CA GLY A 211 -5.40 22.28 -13.55
C GLY A 211 -6.03 23.52 -12.92
N GLU A 212 -6.85 24.24 -13.68
CA GLU A 212 -7.60 25.40 -13.21
C GLU A 212 -8.99 25.07 -12.64
N LEU A 213 -9.40 23.80 -12.69
CA LEU A 213 -10.74 23.36 -12.27
C LEU A 213 -10.72 22.82 -10.84
N LEU A 214 -11.65 23.29 -10.03
CA LEU A 214 -11.98 22.69 -8.73
C LEU A 214 -12.94 21.55 -8.94
N GLN A 215 -12.56 20.37 -8.47
CA GLN A 215 -13.40 19.17 -8.53
C GLN A 215 -13.95 18.83 -7.14
N VAL A 216 -15.19 18.36 -7.12
CA VAL A 216 -15.79 17.77 -5.92
C VAL A 216 -15.03 16.50 -5.58
N VAL A 217 -14.82 16.26 -4.29
CA VAL A 217 -14.19 15.04 -3.77
C VAL A 217 -15.28 13.98 -3.63
N PRO A 218 -15.32 12.95 -4.49
CA PRO A 218 -16.39 11.94 -4.47
C PRO A 218 -16.49 11.23 -3.13
N GLU A 219 -15.36 11.05 -2.44
CA GLU A 219 -15.26 10.38 -1.14
C GLU A 219 -15.98 11.14 -0.01
N ARG A 220 -16.36 12.40 -0.24
CA ARG A 220 -17.22 13.19 0.65
C ARG A 220 -18.72 13.01 0.38
N ASP A 221 -19.10 12.24 -0.64
CA ASP A 221 -20.50 11.88 -0.87
C ASP A 221 -21.04 11.03 0.29
N SER A 222 -22.24 11.34 0.73
CA SER A 222 -22.87 10.69 1.89
C SER A 222 -23.01 9.17 1.74
N ARG A 223 -23.19 8.66 0.52
CA ARG A 223 -23.28 7.22 0.23
C ARG A 223 -21.92 6.56 0.39
N ILE A 224 -20.87 7.18 -0.15
CA ILE A 224 -19.51 6.66 -0.04
C ILE A 224 -19.05 6.69 1.43
N LEU A 225 -19.34 7.76 2.15
CA LEU A 225 -19.06 7.87 3.59
C LEU A 225 -19.78 6.79 4.38
N PHE A 226 -21.05 6.53 4.05
CA PHE A 226 -21.84 5.47 4.68
C PHE A 226 -21.22 4.09 4.40
N ASP A 227 -20.86 3.79 3.16
CA ASP A 227 -20.24 2.52 2.77
C ASP A 227 -18.90 2.31 3.46
N GLN A 228 -18.09 3.35 3.59
CA GLN A 228 -16.81 3.31 4.32
C GLN A 228 -17.04 3.06 5.82
N MET A 229 -18.01 3.73 6.41
CA MET A 229 -18.40 3.54 7.79
C MET A 229 -18.85 2.10 8.04
N VAL A 230 -19.82 1.60 7.26
CA VAL A 230 -20.31 0.21 7.38
C VAL A 230 -19.17 -0.79 7.25
N SER A 231 -18.30 -0.59 6.27
CA SER A 231 -17.14 -1.45 6.07
C SER A 231 -16.19 -1.43 7.28
N TYR A 232 -16.03 -0.30 7.93
CA TYR A 232 -15.22 -0.18 9.14
C TYR A 232 -15.86 -0.89 10.33
N TYR A 233 -17.16 -0.72 10.54
CA TYR A 233 -17.91 -1.36 11.64
C TYR A 233 -17.92 -2.88 11.50
N VAL A 234 -18.33 -3.41 10.36
CA VAL A 234 -18.45 -4.87 10.13
C VAL A 234 -17.13 -5.59 10.40
N ARG A 235 -16.00 -4.97 10.03
CA ARG A 235 -14.68 -5.59 10.24
C ARG A 235 -14.19 -5.53 11.67
N LYS A 236 -14.57 -4.49 12.40
CA LYS A 236 -14.25 -4.41 13.83
C LYS A 236 -15.04 -5.43 14.64
N GLU A 237 -16.27 -5.75 14.25
CA GLU A 237 -17.04 -6.85 14.87
C GLU A 237 -16.35 -8.20 14.63
N GLU A 238 -15.82 -8.47 13.42
CA GLU A 238 -15.09 -9.71 13.12
C GLU A 238 -13.76 -9.88 13.89
N GLU A 239 -13.19 -8.80 14.44
CA GLU A 239 -11.97 -8.87 15.28
C GLU A 239 -12.28 -9.25 16.74
N PHE A 240 -13.56 -9.18 17.17
CA PHE A 240 -13.96 -9.43 18.55
C PHE A 240 -14.70 -10.77 18.77
N ASP A 241 -15.03 -11.51 17.70
CA ASP A 241 -15.52 -12.87 17.73
C ASP A 241 -14.38 -13.91 17.57
#